data_0e954563533d65a9f53b7504689a499f
#
_entry.id   0e954563533d65a9f53b7504689a499f
#
_cell.length_a   1.000
_cell.length_b   1.000
_cell.length_c   1.000
_cell.angle_alpha   90.00
_cell.angle_beta   90.00
_cell.angle_gamma   90.00
#
_symmetry.space_group_name_H-M   'P 1'
#
loop_
_entity.id
_entity.type
_entity.pdbx_description
1 polymer ?
#
loop_
_entity_poly.entity_id
_entity_poly.type
_entity_poly.pdbx_seq_one_letter_code
_entity_poly.pdbx_strand_id
1 'polypeptide(L)'
;MLDFNSAHLSEEPISVAINALIEQAEPPEKNAREYLGASAIGHECLRRVQYDWMCAPVQLSQTRDIFARGHFFEELSRQHLIRVGFNFAPAQHLGFSAAGGLFRGHADGILISGPELPEAGFPCLWEHKCLGDKGWRAPRAPRP
;
A
#
# COMPACT_ATOMS: atom_id res chain seq x y z
N MET A 1 23.05 9.57 19.38
CA MET A 1 22.08 9.52 18.28
C MET A 1 21.11 8.41 18.61
N LEU A 2 19.83 8.71 18.82
CA LEU A 2 18.83 7.68 19.12
C LEU A 2 18.58 6.87 17.83
N ASP A 3 18.83 5.58 17.87
CA ASP A 3 18.52 4.66 16.79
C ASP A 3 17.04 4.25 16.90
N PHE A 4 16.19 4.96 16.18
CA PHE A 4 14.75 4.65 16.13
C PHE A 4 14.40 3.41 15.29
N ASN A 5 15.40 2.74 14.72
CA ASN A 5 15.22 1.58 13.85
C ASN A 5 15.68 0.27 14.49
N SER A 6 16.14 0.28 15.75
CA SER A 6 16.59 -0.94 16.40
C SER A 6 15.40 -1.83 16.77
N ALA A 7 15.46 -3.08 16.33
CA ALA A 7 14.45 -4.10 16.59
C ALA A 7 14.18 -4.33 18.09
N HIS A 8 15.09 -3.88 18.96
CA HIS A 8 14.99 -3.98 20.42
C HIS A 8 13.86 -3.11 21.02
N LEU A 9 13.46 -2.02 20.36
CA LEU A 9 12.43 -1.12 20.89
C LEU A 9 11.02 -1.73 20.86
N SER A 10 10.78 -2.74 20.02
CA SER A 10 9.48 -3.42 19.96
C SER A 10 9.22 -4.39 21.12
N GLU A 11 10.26 -4.79 21.82
CA GLU A 11 10.19 -5.75 22.93
C GLU A 11 10.30 -5.08 24.32
N GLU A 12 10.57 -3.77 24.36
CA GLU A 12 10.63 -3.06 25.63
C GLU A 12 9.26 -3.01 26.32
N PRO A 13 9.19 -3.19 27.65
CA PRO A 13 7.93 -3.18 28.39
C PRO A 13 7.07 -1.93 28.16
N ILE A 14 7.72 -0.77 27.99
CA ILE A 14 7.04 0.50 27.71
C ILE A 14 6.37 0.46 26.33
N SER A 15 7.07 -0.01 25.30
CA SER A 15 6.51 -0.12 23.95
C SER A 15 5.33 -1.09 23.91
N VAL A 16 5.43 -2.21 24.63
CA VAL A 16 4.32 -3.17 24.75
C VAL A 16 3.13 -2.54 25.46
N ALA A 17 3.35 -1.81 26.54
CA ALA A 17 2.27 -1.12 27.28
C ALA A 17 1.60 -0.04 26.43
N ILE A 18 2.38 0.77 25.70
CA ILE A 18 1.84 1.80 24.79
C ILE A 18 1.02 1.16 23.67
N ASN A 19 1.52 0.11 23.03
CA ASN A 19 0.79 -0.60 21.98
C ASN A 19 -0.53 -1.18 22.50
N ALA A 20 -0.53 -1.74 23.72
CA ALA A 20 -1.76 -2.24 24.33
C ALA A 20 -2.79 -1.12 24.61
N LEU A 21 -2.34 0.07 25.02
CA LEU A 21 -3.22 1.23 25.19
C LEU A 21 -3.79 1.73 23.84
N ILE A 22 -2.97 1.73 22.78
CA ILE A 22 -3.42 2.08 21.43
C ILE A 22 -4.47 1.07 20.94
N GLU A 23 -4.23 -0.23 21.10
CA GLU A 23 -5.20 -1.27 20.71
C GLU A 23 -6.52 -1.20 21.51
N GLN A 24 -6.48 -0.72 22.75
CA GLN A 24 -7.70 -0.46 23.54
C GLN A 24 -8.49 0.75 23.03
N ALA A 25 -7.79 1.82 22.65
CA ALA A 25 -8.40 3.03 22.11
C ALA A 25 -8.91 2.83 20.68
N GLU A 26 -8.18 2.03 19.89
CA GLU A 26 -8.46 1.71 18.48
C GLU A 26 -8.55 0.20 18.30
N PRO A 27 -9.65 -0.44 18.67
CA PRO A 27 -9.76 -1.90 18.60
C PRO A 27 -9.58 -2.41 17.17
N PRO A 28 -9.04 -3.61 17.02
CA PRO A 28 -8.82 -4.20 15.71
C PRO A 28 -10.13 -4.37 14.95
N GLU A 29 -10.13 -3.94 13.69
CA GLU A 29 -11.29 -4.05 12.80
C GLU A 29 -11.17 -5.28 11.90
N LYS A 30 -12.30 -5.94 11.67
CA LYS A 30 -12.39 -6.98 10.65
C LYS A 30 -12.57 -6.32 9.28
N ASN A 31 -11.60 -6.49 8.42
CA ASN A 31 -11.70 -6.02 7.04
C ASN A 31 -12.42 -7.07 6.18
N ALA A 32 -13.74 -7.14 6.31
CA ALA A 32 -14.58 -8.00 5.49
C ALA A 32 -14.74 -7.39 4.09
N ARG A 33 -14.03 -7.96 3.11
CA ARG A 33 -14.20 -7.60 1.70
C ARG A 33 -15.03 -8.68 1.00
N GLU A 34 -16.06 -8.27 0.28
CA GLU A 34 -16.85 -9.17 -0.56
C GLU A 34 -16.16 -9.51 -1.89
N TYR A 35 -14.93 -9.05 -2.09
CA TYR A 35 -14.16 -9.23 -3.31
C TYR A 35 -12.68 -9.52 -3.02
N LEU A 36 -12.02 -10.18 -3.94
CA LEU A 36 -10.60 -10.38 -3.94
C LEU A 36 -9.90 -9.10 -4.44
N GLY A 37 -9.08 -8.49 -3.58
CA GLY A 37 -8.28 -7.32 -3.95
C GLY A 37 -7.13 -7.69 -4.89
N ALA A 38 -6.86 -6.85 -5.88
CA ALA A 38 -5.77 -7.05 -6.84
C ALA A 38 -4.40 -7.22 -6.19
N SER A 39 -4.15 -6.57 -5.07
CA SER A 39 -2.91 -6.70 -4.30
C SER A 39 -2.67 -8.09 -3.72
N ALA A 40 -3.70 -8.93 -3.62
CA ALA A 40 -3.59 -10.31 -3.15
C ALA A 40 -3.24 -11.30 -4.26
N ILE A 41 -3.45 -10.93 -5.54
CA ILE A 41 -3.08 -11.77 -6.68
C ILE A 41 -1.56 -11.85 -6.79
N GLY A 42 -1.04 -13.03 -7.02
CA GLY A 42 0.40 -13.28 -7.10
C GLY A 42 1.04 -13.73 -5.79
N HIS A 43 0.26 -13.84 -4.71
CA HIS A 43 0.75 -14.51 -3.51
C HIS A 43 0.98 -16.00 -3.80
N GLU A 44 2.17 -16.51 -3.47
CA GLU A 44 2.58 -17.90 -3.77
C GLU A 44 1.64 -18.95 -3.18
N CYS A 45 1.03 -18.67 -2.05
CA CYS A 45 0.10 -19.58 -1.37
C CYS A 45 -1.35 -19.20 -1.66
N LEU A 46 -2.00 -19.89 -2.60
CA LEU A 46 -3.40 -19.69 -2.94
C LEU A 46 -4.35 -19.96 -1.76
N ARG A 47 -4.00 -20.89 -0.87
CA ARG A 47 -4.78 -21.17 0.34
C ARG A 47 -4.83 -19.96 1.27
N ARG A 48 -3.72 -19.22 1.40
CA ARG A 48 -3.71 -17.98 2.16
C ARG A 48 -4.61 -16.92 1.54
N VAL A 49 -4.55 -16.74 0.22
CA VAL A 49 -5.44 -15.81 -0.51
C VAL A 49 -6.91 -16.15 -0.25
N GLN A 50 -7.25 -17.43 -0.27
CA GLN A 50 -8.61 -17.90 0.02
C GLN A 50 -9.02 -17.60 1.48
N TYR A 51 -8.16 -17.87 2.46
CA TYR A 51 -8.44 -17.58 3.86
C TYR A 51 -8.58 -16.07 4.12
N ASP A 52 -7.69 -15.25 3.57
CA ASP A 52 -7.72 -13.80 3.72
C ASP A 52 -9.03 -13.22 3.14
N TRP A 53 -9.55 -13.82 2.07
CA TRP A 53 -10.82 -13.42 1.49
C TRP A 53 -12.03 -13.89 2.32
N MET A 54 -12.02 -15.17 2.77
CA MET A 54 -13.18 -15.78 3.45
C MET A 54 -13.26 -15.42 4.93
N CYS A 55 -12.14 -15.19 5.60
CA CYS A 55 -12.07 -15.08 7.07
C CYS A 55 -11.97 -13.64 7.58
N ALA A 56 -11.95 -12.63 6.70
CA ALA A 56 -11.81 -11.22 7.07
C ALA A 56 -10.66 -10.99 8.09
N PRO A 57 -9.43 -10.80 7.63
CA PRO A 57 -8.29 -10.66 8.51
C PRO A 57 -8.47 -9.49 9.47
N VAL A 58 -8.10 -9.71 10.72
CA VAL A 58 -8.08 -8.67 11.75
C VAL A 58 -6.89 -7.75 11.49
N GLN A 59 -7.14 -6.47 11.35
CA GLN A 59 -6.09 -5.46 11.23
C GLN A 59 -5.76 -4.89 12.61
N LEU A 60 -4.54 -5.12 13.06
CA LEU A 60 -3.98 -4.49 14.26
C LEU A 60 -3.66 -3.01 13.99
N SER A 61 -3.59 -2.20 15.05
CA SER A 61 -3.25 -0.77 14.96
C SER A 61 -1.94 -0.54 14.21
N GLN A 62 -0.89 -1.30 14.50
CA GLN A 62 0.40 -1.22 13.80
C GLN A 62 0.27 -1.43 12.29
N THR A 63 -0.61 -2.32 11.85
CA THR A 63 -0.85 -2.57 10.42
C THR A 63 -1.57 -1.37 9.79
N ARG A 64 -2.54 -0.79 10.49
CA ARG A 64 -3.23 0.44 10.05
C ARG A 64 -2.26 1.60 9.92
N ASP A 65 -1.33 1.76 10.89
CA ASP A 65 -0.29 2.80 10.83
C ASP A 65 0.66 2.64 9.65
N ILE A 66 1.00 1.39 9.29
CA ILE A 66 1.82 1.12 8.10
C ILE A 66 1.06 1.55 6.84
N PHE A 67 -0.22 1.25 6.73
CA PHE A 67 -1.04 1.67 5.59
C PHE A 67 -1.24 3.19 5.56
N ALA A 68 -1.51 3.83 6.70
CA ALA A 68 -1.65 5.28 6.80
C ALA A 68 -0.38 6.00 6.33
N ARG A 69 0.80 5.51 6.74
CA ARG A 69 2.08 6.04 6.25
C ARG A 69 2.25 5.83 4.75
N GLY A 70 1.86 4.67 4.23
CA GLY A 70 1.88 4.40 2.79
C GLY A 70 1.07 5.42 2.01
N HIS A 71 -0.18 5.64 2.40
CA HIS A 71 -1.07 6.63 1.77
C HIS A 71 -0.57 8.06 1.90
N PHE A 72 0.02 8.42 3.06
CA PHE A 72 0.62 9.75 3.23
C PHE A 72 1.75 10.01 2.22
N PHE A 73 2.67 9.06 2.06
CA PHE A 73 3.79 9.21 1.13
C PHE A 73 3.35 9.11 -0.34
N GLU A 74 2.34 8.33 -0.65
CA GLU A 74 1.71 8.28 -1.97
C GLU A 74 1.17 9.66 -2.35
N GLU A 75 0.36 10.28 -1.47
CA GLU A 75 -0.19 11.60 -1.72
C GLU A 75 0.90 12.69 -1.81
N LEU A 76 1.92 12.63 -0.96
CA LEU A 76 3.07 13.54 -1.04
C LEU A 76 3.79 13.43 -2.40
N SER A 77 4.03 12.21 -2.86
CA SER A 77 4.66 11.95 -4.16
C SER A 77 3.79 12.44 -5.31
N ARG A 78 2.47 12.23 -5.23
CA ARG A 78 1.50 12.74 -6.20
C ARG A 78 1.55 14.26 -6.30
N GLN A 79 1.60 14.95 -5.16
CA GLN A 79 1.71 16.42 -5.14
C GLN A 79 3.03 16.91 -5.74
N HIS A 80 4.14 16.20 -5.51
CA HIS A 80 5.41 16.54 -6.14
C HIS A 80 5.33 16.41 -7.67
N LEU A 81 4.73 15.36 -8.18
CA LEU A 81 4.53 15.17 -9.62
C LEU A 81 3.65 16.28 -10.22
N ILE A 82 2.57 16.66 -9.56
CA ILE A 82 1.73 17.77 -9.99
C ILE A 82 2.53 19.09 -10.04
N ARG A 83 3.35 19.37 -9.06
CA ARG A 83 4.19 20.59 -9.03
C ARG A 83 5.18 20.67 -10.18
N VAL A 84 5.66 19.55 -10.67
CA VAL A 84 6.57 19.51 -11.84
C VAL A 84 5.82 19.37 -13.18
N GLY A 85 4.50 19.47 -13.17
CA GLY A 85 3.67 19.60 -14.37
C GLY A 85 3.01 18.32 -14.87
N PHE A 86 3.02 17.23 -14.09
CA PHE A 86 2.24 16.05 -14.42
C PHE A 86 0.75 16.24 -14.10
N ASN A 87 -0.10 15.73 -14.97
CA ASN A 87 -1.54 15.70 -14.76
C ASN A 87 -2.03 14.26 -14.58
N PHE A 88 -2.83 14.05 -13.54
CA PHE A 88 -3.46 12.78 -13.22
C PHE A 88 -4.87 12.68 -13.77
N ALA A 89 -5.28 11.48 -14.15
CA ALA A 89 -6.66 11.17 -14.42
C ALA A 89 -7.53 11.37 -13.16
N PRO A 90 -8.82 11.72 -13.32
CA PRO A 90 -9.75 11.77 -12.19
C PRO A 90 -9.84 10.42 -11.45
N ALA A 91 -10.04 10.46 -10.13
CA ALA A 91 -10.03 9.29 -9.25
C ALA A 91 -11.02 8.18 -9.67
N GLN A 92 -12.15 8.55 -10.30
CA GLN A 92 -13.14 7.58 -10.81
C GLN A 92 -12.62 6.64 -11.90
N HIS A 93 -11.49 6.95 -12.54
CA HIS A 93 -10.87 6.13 -13.58
C HIS A 93 -9.78 5.19 -13.05
N LEU A 94 -9.48 5.25 -11.75
CA LEU A 94 -8.42 4.46 -11.13
C LEU A 94 -8.87 3.05 -10.75
N GLY A 95 -10.18 2.83 -10.56
CA GLY A 95 -10.75 1.55 -10.17
C GLY A 95 -11.04 0.64 -11.35
N PHE A 96 -10.85 -0.65 -11.14
CA PHE A 96 -11.32 -1.68 -12.07
C PHE A 96 -12.07 -2.79 -11.32
N SER A 97 -12.94 -3.48 -12.06
CA SER A 97 -13.72 -4.61 -11.55
C SER A 97 -13.83 -5.68 -12.63
N ALA A 98 -13.67 -6.93 -12.24
CA ALA A 98 -13.77 -8.09 -13.11
C ALA A 98 -14.50 -9.25 -12.41
N ALA A 99 -14.77 -10.33 -13.14
CA ALA A 99 -15.44 -11.53 -12.63
C ALA A 99 -16.75 -11.22 -11.87
N GLY A 100 -17.62 -10.37 -12.45
CA GLY A 100 -18.88 -9.99 -11.81
C GLY A 100 -18.73 -9.21 -10.50
N GLY A 101 -17.61 -8.50 -10.31
CA GLY A 101 -17.33 -7.75 -9.09
C GLY A 101 -16.57 -8.51 -8.02
N LEU A 102 -16.27 -9.79 -8.25
CA LEU A 102 -15.51 -10.62 -7.31
C LEU A 102 -14.01 -10.29 -7.28
N PHE A 103 -13.52 -9.61 -8.30
CA PHE A 103 -12.13 -9.15 -8.37
C PHE A 103 -12.09 -7.66 -8.62
N ARG A 104 -11.45 -6.90 -7.74
CA ARG A 104 -11.38 -5.44 -7.83
C ARG A 104 -9.99 -4.92 -7.45
N GLY A 105 -9.65 -3.77 -7.99
CA GLY A 105 -8.44 -3.06 -7.63
C GLY A 105 -8.52 -1.60 -8.00
N HIS A 106 -7.54 -0.85 -7.53
CA HIS A 106 -7.33 0.54 -7.85
C HIS A 106 -5.85 0.72 -8.20
N ALA A 107 -5.58 1.51 -9.22
CA ALA A 107 -4.25 2.01 -9.48
C ALA A 107 -3.98 3.20 -8.54
N ASP A 108 -2.72 3.43 -8.19
CA ASP A 108 -2.36 4.61 -7.41
C ASP A 108 -2.53 5.89 -8.23
N GLY A 109 -2.35 5.82 -9.55
CA GLY A 109 -2.61 6.91 -10.47
C GLY A 109 -2.49 6.54 -11.94
N ILE A 110 -3.07 7.38 -12.80
CA ILE A 110 -2.84 7.37 -14.25
C ILE A 110 -2.39 8.77 -14.63
N LEU A 111 -1.17 8.89 -15.15
CA LEU A 111 -0.65 10.13 -15.70
C LEU A 111 -1.18 10.28 -17.13
N ILE A 112 -1.91 11.35 -17.38
CA ILE A 112 -2.53 11.63 -18.68
C ILE A 112 -1.72 12.59 -19.54
N SER A 113 -0.90 13.41 -18.92
CA SER A 113 0.04 14.32 -19.58
C SER A 113 1.11 14.80 -18.59
N GLY A 114 2.19 15.37 -19.10
CA GLY A 114 3.25 15.96 -18.29
C GLY A 114 4.52 16.21 -19.09
N PRO A 115 5.64 16.49 -18.40
CA PRO A 115 6.95 16.55 -19.01
C PRO A 115 7.30 15.25 -19.75
N GLU A 116 8.12 15.37 -20.78
CA GLU A 116 8.59 14.21 -21.54
C GLU A 116 9.36 13.23 -20.64
N LEU A 117 8.97 11.96 -20.72
CA LEU A 117 9.61 10.87 -19.98
C LEU A 117 10.33 9.95 -20.96
N PRO A 118 11.61 9.60 -20.69
CA PRO A 118 12.31 8.58 -21.47
C PRO A 118 11.51 7.26 -21.43
N GLU A 119 11.31 6.66 -22.59
CA GLU A 119 10.70 5.33 -22.74
C GLU A 119 9.24 5.20 -22.23
N ALA A 120 8.60 6.30 -21.85
CA ALA A 120 7.20 6.29 -21.42
C ALA A 120 6.36 7.31 -22.18
N GLY A 121 5.23 6.85 -22.71
CA GLY A 121 4.22 7.71 -23.33
C GLY A 121 3.03 7.93 -22.41
N PHE A 122 2.20 8.94 -22.71
CA PHE A 122 0.92 9.16 -22.01
C PHE A 122 -0.24 8.56 -22.81
N PRO A 123 -1.28 8.03 -22.15
CA PRO A 123 -1.40 7.86 -20.71
C PRO A 123 -0.52 6.70 -20.19
N CYS A 124 0.00 6.83 -18.98
CA CYS A 124 0.75 5.75 -18.34
C CYS A 124 0.31 5.53 -16.90
N LEU A 125 0.45 4.28 -16.44
CA LEU A 125 0.13 3.91 -15.06
C LEU A 125 1.22 4.43 -14.12
N TRP A 126 0.81 5.01 -13.01
CA TRP A 126 1.68 5.39 -11.91
C TRP A 126 1.38 4.48 -10.72
N GLU A 127 2.42 3.86 -10.19
CA GLU A 127 2.37 2.99 -9.02
C GLU A 127 3.39 3.47 -8.01
N HIS A 128 2.97 3.68 -6.76
CA HIS A 128 3.82 4.12 -5.66
C HIS A 128 4.05 2.99 -4.67
N LYS A 129 5.30 2.81 -4.25
CA LYS A 129 5.65 1.85 -3.21
C LYS A 129 6.50 2.51 -2.14
N CYS A 130 6.00 2.53 -0.92
CA CYS A 130 6.76 2.92 0.25
C CYS A 130 7.59 1.73 0.73
N LEU A 131 8.88 1.72 0.39
CA LEU A 131 9.79 0.62 0.72
C LEU A 131 10.58 0.95 1.97
N GLY A 132 10.69 -0.01 2.89
CA GLY A 132 11.69 0.02 3.96
C GLY A 132 13.11 -0.21 3.42
N ASP A 133 14.12 0.00 4.25
CA ASP A 133 15.54 -0.12 3.88
C ASP A 133 15.88 -1.46 3.19
N LYS A 134 15.38 -2.57 3.72
CA LYS A 134 15.56 -3.90 3.11
C LYS A 134 14.95 -4.02 1.72
N GLY A 135 13.76 -3.48 1.53
CA GLY A 135 13.07 -3.49 0.23
C GLY A 135 13.75 -2.56 -0.79
N TRP A 136 14.34 -1.45 -0.33
CA TRP A 136 15.09 -0.54 -1.18
C TRP A 136 16.40 -1.14 -1.69
N ARG A 137 17.10 -1.88 -0.84
CA ARG A 137 18.40 -2.53 -1.17
C ARG A 137 18.26 -3.86 -1.91
N ALA A 138 17.06 -4.43 -1.96
CA ALA A 138 16.85 -5.68 -2.68
C ALA A 138 17.16 -5.51 -4.19
N PRO A 139 17.83 -6.48 -4.83
CA PRO A 139 18.05 -6.45 -6.26
C PRO A 139 16.71 -6.34 -6.99
N ARG A 140 16.58 -5.37 -7.87
CA ARG A 140 15.40 -5.28 -8.74
C ARG A 140 15.51 -6.37 -9.80
N ALA A 141 14.53 -7.23 -9.88
CA ALA A 141 14.46 -8.18 -11.00
C ALA A 141 14.47 -7.39 -12.33
N PRO A 142 15.20 -7.84 -13.35
CA PRO A 142 15.12 -7.23 -14.66
C PRO A 142 13.66 -7.24 -15.11
N ARG A 143 13.20 -6.11 -15.63
CA ARG A 143 11.83 -6.03 -16.19
C ARG A 143 11.82 -6.88 -17.48
N PRO A 144 10.76 -7.67 -17.68
CA PRO A 144 10.60 -8.43 -18.93
C PRO A 144 10.45 -7.49 -20.13
#